data_6876b3e7f77c841145eb2ede30702401
#
_entry.id   6876b3e7f77c841145eb2ede30702401
#
_cell.length_a   1.000
_cell.length_b   1.000
_cell.length_c   1.000
_cell.angle_alpha   90.00
_cell.angle_beta   90.00
_cell.angle_gamma   90.00
#
_symmetry.space_group_name_H-M   'P 1'
#
loop_
_entity.id
_entity.type
_entity.pdbx_description
1 polymer ?
#
loop_
_entity_poly.entity_id
_entity_poly.type
_entity_poly.pdbx_seq_one_letter_code
_entity_poly.pdbx_strand_id
1 'polypeptide(L)'
;MKSRARSSIAGGLLLSAVLAVDSLLAQQNSPLDLTGTWVWVNQEDATNRYRGVDPGGRYEGLTINDAARMRADTYSEEWVSTSPLLQCRPRGPTYQPYALDPVQIDKALDPVSRQIAAYRITVHKTAGARMIWLDDRPRPSQYAAHSWEGFSTGRFKGPVLEITSTHLKESIVTRNGVPSSFRATVIEQLFLDEPYLHWVFTVIDPDYLTEPLVRSGLYVRAPTQQLPPYPCQAEDNLPPGARTSYTVPHYLPGENPWLTETAFGFKAPLEAWRGFAEALYPEWYAIGKTLSPPAAPDIVLQPVYDDDSTRVAERADAQPESAPTSDAVESLHVAGSVYMIAGGGGNIAASIGGDGVIMVDSGAAAASDRILAAIRQAAQQLRPPERPESASPFNSTWQATHAFAEPKIRMIINTSDNPGHVDGNAAIRGSSMFGALGAGPAYQLGASSGSSQQVFAHVNVQQRMLGGNAVNAPTDTYFTDRYTLYRFFNNQAVQIFHMPNAVTDGDSTVFFRSSDVIATGDIYNSDIYPPIDLRRGGSIDGEIEALNKVLDMSVTEYMSQGGTMIIPGHGWLSDSGDVGYYRDMLMIIRDRIQNMIDKGMTLEQVKAAKPTMDYDPLYGRQPGVTARFVEAV
;
A
#
# COMPACT_ATOMS: atom_id res chain seq x y z
N MET A 1 12.16 -31.80 -63.77
CA MET A 1 12.09 -30.61 -62.89
C MET A 1 11.40 -30.98 -61.61
N LYS A 2 12.08 -31.53 -60.64
CA LYS A 2 11.65 -31.72 -59.24
C LYS A 2 12.92 -31.80 -58.42
N SER A 3 13.21 -30.78 -57.59
CA SER A 3 13.99 -30.79 -56.39
C SER A 3 14.59 -29.39 -56.15
N ARG A 4 13.95 -28.62 -55.30
CA ARG A 4 14.54 -27.53 -54.51
C ARG A 4 13.47 -26.91 -53.61
N ALA A 5 13.02 -27.64 -52.61
CA ALA A 5 12.16 -27.07 -51.54
C ALA A 5 12.17 -27.97 -50.29
N ARG A 6 13.32 -28.39 -49.77
CA ARG A 6 13.36 -29.13 -48.49
C ARG A 6 14.57 -28.79 -47.58
N SER A 7 15.34 -27.74 -47.84
CA SER A 7 16.51 -27.44 -46.98
C SER A 7 16.42 -26.20 -46.12
N SER A 8 15.30 -25.46 -46.17
CA SER A 8 15.14 -24.20 -45.38
C SER A 8 14.42 -24.34 -44.03
N ILE A 9 13.74 -25.48 -43.82
CA ILE A 9 12.95 -25.66 -42.55
C ILE A 9 13.81 -26.34 -41.46
N ALA A 10 14.79 -27.13 -41.83
CA ALA A 10 15.67 -27.81 -40.87
C ALA A 10 16.70 -26.87 -40.21
N GLY A 11 17.09 -25.78 -40.89
CA GLY A 11 18.04 -24.81 -40.36
C GLY A 11 17.45 -23.87 -39.29
N GLY A 12 16.15 -23.52 -39.42
CA GLY A 12 15.47 -22.64 -38.47
C GLY A 12 15.13 -23.32 -37.14
N LEU A 13 14.81 -24.60 -37.16
CA LEU A 13 14.55 -25.40 -35.96
C LEU A 13 15.82 -25.74 -35.17
N LEU A 14 16.93 -25.91 -35.83
CA LEU A 14 18.22 -26.14 -35.16
C LEU A 14 18.77 -24.87 -34.51
N LEU A 15 18.58 -23.70 -35.13
CA LEU A 15 19.02 -22.42 -34.54
C LEU A 15 18.18 -22.02 -33.33
N SER A 16 16.87 -22.24 -33.37
CA SER A 16 15.98 -21.99 -32.21
C SER A 16 16.21 -22.99 -31.07
N ALA A 17 16.58 -24.24 -31.38
CA ALA A 17 16.91 -25.21 -30.34
C ALA A 17 18.27 -24.93 -29.68
N VAL A 18 19.26 -24.43 -30.43
CA VAL A 18 20.57 -24.04 -29.89
C VAL A 18 20.45 -22.80 -29.01
N LEU A 19 19.66 -21.78 -29.41
CA LEU A 19 19.43 -20.59 -28.59
C LEU A 19 18.62 -20.91 -27.31
N ALA A 20 17.70 -21.88 -27.38
CA ALA A 20 16.95 -22.33 -26.19
C ALA A 20 17.85 -23.17 -25.25
N VAL A 21 18.79 -23.94 -25.78
CA VAL A 21 19.74 -24.73 -24.96
C VAL A 21 20.79 -23.82 -24.32
N ASP A 22 21.25 -22.78 -25.00
CA ASP A 22 22.20 -21.82 -24.42
C ASP A 22 21.56 -20.98 -23.32
N SER A 23 20.27 -20.60 -23.46
CA SER A 23 19.53 -19.93 -22.38
C SER A 23 19.22 -20.86 -21.20
N LEU A 24 18.97 -22.14 -21.44
CA LEU A 24 18.75 -23.16 -20.41
C LEU A 24 20.07 -23.53 -19.70
N LEU A 25 21.19 -23.57 -20.39
CA LEU A 25 22.52 -23.82 -19.79
C LEU A 25 23.01 -22.59 -18.99
N ALA A 26 22.69 -21.38 -19.43
CA ALA A 26 23.00 -20.16 -18.67
C ALA A 26 22.25 -20.06 -17.35
N GLN A 27 21.04 -20.61 -17.27
CA GLN A 27 20.27 -20.69 -16.01
C GLN A 27 20.72 -21.83 -15.08
N GLN A 28 21.29 -22.91 -15.60
CA GLN A 28 21.78 -24.04 -14.79
C GLN A 28 23.12 -23.77 -14.09
N ASN A 29 23.94 -22.89 -14.63
CA ASN A 29 25.18 -22.44 -14.02
C ASN A 29 25.00 -21.00 -13.53
N SER A 30 24.24 -20.79 -12.46
CA SER A 30 24.40 -19.54 -11.69
C SER A 30 25.88 -19.47 -11.30
N PRO A 31 26.66 -18.53 -11.84
CA PRO A 31 28.09 -18.41 -11.53
C PRO A 31 28.32 -18.07 -10.05
N LEU A 32 27.25 -17.91 -9.30
CA LEU A 32 27.25 -17.41 -7.95
C LEU A 32 26.36 -18.28 -7.05
N ASP A 33 26.95 -19.03 -6.13
CA ASP A 33 26.19 -19.73 -5.08
C ASP A 33 26.06 -18.87 -3.84
N LEU A 34 24.96 -18.13 -3.77
CA LEU A 34 24.60 -17.28 -2.64
C LEU A 34 23.98 -18.06 -1.45
N THR A 35 23.69 -19.37 -1.62
CA THR A 35 22.98 -20.13 -0.59
C THR A 35 23.79 -20.32 0.68
N GLY A 36 23.10 -20.34 1.81
CA GLY A 36 23.67 -20.55 3.12
C GLY A 36 23.37 -19.45 4.10
N THR A 37 23.98 -19.57 5.27
CA THR A 37 23.88 -18.58 6.33
C THR A 37 25.06 -17.62 6.28
N TRP A 38 24.76 -16.35 6.35
CA TRP A 38 25.72 -15.26 6.28
C TRP A 38 25.64 -14.42 7.55
N VAL A 39 26.81 -14.10 8.13
CA VAL A 39 26.91 -13.26 9.33
C VAL A 39 27.62 -11.97 8.96
N TRP A 40 27.11 -10.89 9.44
CA TRP A 40 27.65 -9.56 9.22
C TRP A 40 29.09 -9.42 9.75
N VAL A 41 29.90 -8.68 9.00
CA VAL A 41 31.28 -8.34 9.36
C VAL A 41 31.37 -6.84 9.60
N ASN A 42 32.04 -6.44 10.69
CA ASN A 42 32.22 -5.03 11.01
C ASN A 42 33.04 -4.32 9.92
N GLN A 43 32.61 -3.13 9.53
CA GLN A 43 33.26 -2.31 8.51
C GLN A 43 33.69 -0.98 9.10
N GLU A 44 34.60 -0.27 8.41
CA GLU A 44 35.13 1.03 8.85
C GLU A 44 34.04 2.08 9.08
N ASP A 45 33.02 2.09 8.25
CA ASP A 45 31.87 2.99 8.35
C ASP A 45 30.75 2.49 9.30
N ALA A 46 30.97 1.39 9.99
CA ALA A 46 30.03 0.83 10.95
C ALA A 46 29.66 1.82 12.07
N THR A 47 30.59 2.68 12.47
CA THR A 47 30.34 3.72 13.48
C THR A 47 29.26 4.71 13.07
N ASN A 48 29.11 4.99 11.78
CA ASN A 48 28.06 5.87 11.25
C ASN A 48 26.78 5.13 10.89
N ARG A 49 26.83 3.80 10.75
CA ARG A 49 25.68 2.96 10.41
C ARG A 49 25.01 2.32 11.61
N TYR A 50 25.71 2.21 12.74
CA TYR A 50 25.36 1.32 13.86
C TYR A 50 25.36 1.99 15.22
N ARG A 51 25.35 3.29 15.25
CA ARG A 51 24.96 3.92 16.51
C ARG A 51 23.59 3.37 16.85
N GLY A 52 23.40 2.91 18.08
CA GLY A 52 22.11 2.44 18.56
C GLY A 52 21.00 3.37 18.15
N VAL A 53 19.81 3.26 18.64
CA VAL A 53 18.72 4.16 18.27
C VAL A 53 19.25 5.59 18.25
N ASP A 54 19.47 6.14 17.05
CA ASP A 54 19.89 7.54 16.94
C ASP A 54 18.74 8.38 17.48
N PRO A 55 19.00 9.32 18.38
CA PRO A 55 17.95 10.20 18.88
C PRO A 55 17.25 10.91 17.73
N GLY A 56 15.97 11.20 17.90
CA GLY A 56 15.24 12.06 16.96
C GLY A 56 16.03 13.34 16.67
N GLY A 57 15.93 13.87 15.46
CA GLY A 57 16.65 15.06 15.03
C GLY A 57 18.09 14.82 14.55
N ARG A 58 18.63 13.63 14.67
CA ARG A 58 19.98 13.28 14.23
C ARG A 58 19.96 12.49 12.93
N TYR A 59 20.25 13.16 11.81
CA TYR A 59 20.11 12.58 10.47
C TYR A 59 21.39 12.63 9.65
N GLU A 60 22.55 12.54 10.30
CA GLU A 60 23.86 12.63 9.67
C GLU A 60 24.02 11.63 8.53
N GLY A 61 24.46 12.13 7.37
CA GLY A 61 24.68 11.31 6.18
C GLY A 61 23.41 10.85 5.45
N LEU A 62 22.23 11.34 5.86
CA LEU A 62 20.98 11.10 5.14
C LEU A 62 20.59 12.33 4.31
N THR A 63 20.37 12.10 3.03
CA THR A 63 19.96 13.11 2.06
C THR A 63 18.44 13.20 2.03
N ILE A 64 17.85 13.74 3.08
CA ILE A 64 16.39 13.83 3.26
C ILE A 64 15.88 15.24 2.95
N ASN A 65 14.65 15.31 2.42
CA ASN A 65 13.95 16.57 2.22
C ASN A 65 13.25 17.04 3.51
N ASP A 66 12.63 18.21 3.48
CA ASP A 66 11.97 18.78 4.66
C ASP A 66 10.72 18.01 5.09
N ALA A 67 10.02 17.34 4.17
CA ALA A 67 8.91 16.46 4.50
C ALA A 67 9.39 15.26 5.36
N ALA A 68 10.43 14.57 4.92
CA ALA A 68 11.03 13.48 5.69
C ALA A 68 11.56 13.95 7.04
N ARG A 69 12.15 15.14 7.08
CA ARG A 69 12.67 15.75 8.31
C ARG A 69 11.55 16.05 9.31
N MET A 70 10.47 16.68 8.87
CA MET A 70 9.31 16.94 9.72
C MET A 70 8.71 15.64 10.27
N ARG A 71 8.63 14.59 9.44
CA ARG A 71 8.15 13.27 9.85
C ARG A 71 9.02 12.69 10.97
N ALA A 72 10.35 12.73 10.77
CA ALA A 72 11.31 12.21 11.74
C ALA A 72 11.42 13.08 13.02
N ASP A 73 11.37 14.40 12.90
CA ASP A 73 11.39 15.33 14.04
C ASP A 73 10.18 15.14 14.97
N THR A 74 9.06 14.71 14.43
CA THR A 74 7.82 14.49 15.19
C THR A 74 7.57 13.03 15.57
N TYR A 75 8.45 12.13 15.17
CA TYR A 75 8.37 10.70 15.51
C TYR A 75 8.62 10.46 16.99
N SER A 76 7.80 9.63 17.61
CA SER A 76 8.00 9.10 18.96
C SER A 76 8.28 7.60 18.91
N GLU A 77 9.30 7.14 19.65
CA GLU A 77 9.59 5.70 19.77
C GLU A 77 8.47 4.95 20.51
N GLU A 78 7.65 5.66 21.26
CA GLU A 78 6.47 5.10 21.94
C GLU A 78 5.29 4.84 20.99
N TRP A 79 5.46 5.14 19.70
CA TRP A 79 4.43 4.94 18.70
C TRP A 79 4.24 3.47 18.36
N VAL A 80 3.49 2.80 19.21
CA VAL A 80 3.31 1.33 19.15
C VAL A 80 2.61 0.89 17.87
N SER A 81 1.63 1.65 17.39
CA SER A 81 0.83 1.28 16.22
C SER A 81 1.60 1.29 14.91
N THR A 82 2.65 2.09 14.82
CA THR A 82 3.44 2.24 13.60
C THR A 82 4.90 1.85 13.74
N SER A 83 5.40 1.67 14.97
CA SER A 83 6.76 1.19 15.17
C SER A 83 6.92 -0.25 14.62
N PRO A 84 7.73 -0.47 13.57
CA PRO A 84 7.92 -1.82 13.02
C PRO A 84 8.44 -2.81 14.07
N LEU A 85 9.23 -2.32 15.02
CA LEU A 85 9.82 -3.15 16.07
C LEU A 85 8.77 -3.61 17.08
N LEU A 86 7.93 -2.70 17.56
CA LEU A 86 6.94 -2.97 18.61
C LEU A 86 5.76 -3.80 18.08
N GLN A 87 5.47 -3.69 16.79
CA GLN A 87 4.41 -4.46 16.13
C GLN A 87 4.90 -5.75 15.46
N CYS A 88 6.14 -6.14 15.68
CA CYS A 88 6.74 -7.32 15.03
C CYS A 88 6.68 -7.28 13.48
N ARG A 89 6.58 -6.11 12.89
CA ARG A 89 6.48 -5.97 11.44
C ARG A 89 7.77 -6.34 10.76
N PRO A 90 7.72 -7.04 9.62
CA PRO A 90 8.90 -7.26 8.81
C PRO A 90 9.51 -5.91 8.42
N ARG A 91 10.83 -5.82 8.49
CA ARG A 91 11.55 -4.66 7.98
C ARG A 91 11.87 -4.90 6.52
N GLY A 92 11.27 -4.10 5.66
CA GLY A 92 11.42 -4.22 4.23
C GLY A 92 12.86 -3.99 3.73
N PRO A 93 13.10 -4.14 2.44
CA PRO A 93 14.42 -4.03 1.83
C PRO A 93 15.07 -2.65 2.01
N THR A 94 14.32 -1.61 2.35
CA THR A 94 14.86 -0.29 2.71
C THR A 94 15.73 -0.32 3.98
N TYR A 95 15.53 -1.32 4.84
CA TYR A 95 16.20 -1.45 6.13
C TYR A 95 16.94 -2.79 6.33
N GLN A 96 16.54 -3.87 5.66
CA GLN A 96 17.05 -5.24 5.91
C GLN A 96 18.58 -5.35 5.92
N PRO A 97 19.33 -4.82 4.93
CA PRO A 97 20.77 -4.94 4.92
C PRO A 97 21.46 -4.13 6.03
N TYR A 98 20.72 -3.23 6.67
CA TYR A 98 21.20 -2.39 7.77
C TYR A 98 21.01 -3.05 9.15
N ALA A 99 20.24 -4.12 9.23
CA ALA A 99 19.80 -4.69 10.50
C ALA A 99 20.86 -5.48 11.27
N LEU A 100 22.07 -5.70 10.74
CA LEU A 100 23.18 -6.46 11.38
C LEU A 100 22.85 -7.91 11.73
N ASP A 101 21.76 -8.42 11.26
CA ASP A 101 21.30 -9.74 11.62
C ASP A 101 21.87 -10.80 10.68
N PRO A 102 22.03 -12.04 11.16
CA PRO A 102 22.33 -13.15 10.27
C PRO A 102 21.29 -13.26 9.17
N VAL A 103 21.76 -13.56 7.97
CA VAL A 103 20.93 -13.70 6.77
C VAL A 103 21.01 -15.14 6.28
N GLN A 104 19.86 -15.74 5.99
CA GLN A 104 19.75 -17.03 5.32
C GLN A 104 19.29 -16.80 3.87
N ILE A 105 20.02 -17.37 2.93
CA ILE A 105 19.65 -17.35 1.52
C ILE A 105 19.42 -18.79 1.05
N ASP A 106 18.22 -19.08 0.59
CA ASP A 106 17.81 -20.40 0.09
C ASP A 106 17.36 -20.32 -1.37
N LYS A 107 17.50 -21.41 -2.10
CA LYS A 107 16.93 -21.57 -3.45
C LYS A 107 15.51 -22.08 -3.36
N ALA A 108 14.56 -21.40 -4.00
CA ALA A 108 13.22 -21.91 -4.25
C ALA A 108 13.20 -22.51 -5.66
N LEU A 109 12.90 -23.81 -5.74
CA LEU A 109 12.87 -24.53 -7.01
C LEU A 109 11.46 -24.61 -7.56
N ASP A 110 11.31 -24.43 -8.85
CA ASP A 110 10.08 -24.76 -9.55
C ASP A 110 9.76 -26.25 -9.36
N PRO A 111 8.55 -26.63 -8.91
CA PRO A 111 8.23 -28.00 -8.56
C PRO A 111 8.24 -28.96 -9.76
N VAL A 112 8.05 -28.46 -10.97
CA VAL A 112 7.99 -29.26 -12.20
C VAL A 112 9.35 -29.32 -12.90
N SER A 113 9.91 -28.17 -13.24
CA SER A 113 11.18 -28.10 -13.98
C SER A 113 12.42 -28.31 -13.10
N ARG A 114 12.28 -28.16 -11.77
CA ARG A 114 13.38 -28.21 -10.78
C ARG A 114 14.44 -27.12 -10.98
N GLN A 115 14.16 -26.13 -11.82
CA GLN A 115 15.02 -24.97 -11.98
C GLN A 115 14.84 -23.99 -10.81
N ILE A 116 15.82 -23.12 -10.59
CA ILE A 116 15.74 -22.08 -9.58
C ILE A 116 14.72 -21.04 -10.06
N ALA A 117 13.56 -20.98 -9.41
CA ALA A 117 12.52 -20.00 -9.68
C ALA A 117 12.76 -18.70 -8.92
N ALA A 118 13.34 -18.80 -7.71
CA ALA A 118 13.61 -17.65 -6.87
C ALA A 118 14.74 -17.94 -5.87
N TYR A 119 15.32 -16.88 -5.30
CA TYR A 119 15.99 -16.93 -4.01
C TYR A 119 15.04 -16.47 -2.91
N ARG A 120 15.09 -17.13 -1.76
CA ARG A 120 14.42 -16.70 -0.55
C ARG A 120 15.46 -16.12 0.40
N ILE A 121 15.34 -14.84 0.73
CA ILE A 121 16.21 -14.15 1.69
C ILE A 121 15.44 -13.97 3.00
N THR A 122 15.96 -14.54 4.07
CA THR A 122 15.41 -14.41 5.43
C THR A 122 16.42 -13.68 6.29
N VAL A 123 16.02 -12.56 6.90
CA VAL A 123 16.83 -11.82 7.85
C VAL A 123 16.28 -12.05 9.25
N HIS A 124 17.12 -12.54 10.18
CA HIS A 124 16.68 -13.16 11.42
C HIS A 124 15.73 -12.31 12.28
N LYS A 125 16.12 -11.09 12.62
CA LYS A 125 15.30 -10.23 13.52
C LYS A 125 14.27 -9.36 12.81
N THR A 126 14.19 -9.45 11.50
CA THR A 126 13.20 -8.68 10.75
C THR A 126 11.95 -9.49 10.44
N ALA A 127 11.93 -10.76 10.89
CA ALA A 127 10.81 -11.68 10.85
C ALA A 127 10.19 -11.95 9.46
N GLY A 128 10.79 -11.43 8.39
CA GLY A 128 10.30 -11.60 7.02
C GLY A 128 11.15 -12.57 6.20
N ALA A 129 10.53 -13.19 5.22
CA ALA A 129 11.19 -13.98 4.18
C ALA A 129 10.82 -13.43 2.81
N ARG A 130 11.75 -12.75 2.17
CA ARG A 130 11.54 -12.10 0.88
C ARG A 130 11.88 -13.05 -0.27
N MET A 131 10.99 -13.12 -1.25
CA MET A 131 11.18 -13.90 -2.46
C MET A 131 11.74 -13.03 -3.58
N ILE A 132 12.89 -13.40 -4.11
CA ILE A 132 13.54 -12.73 -5.25
C ILE A 132 13.31 -13.59 -6.49
N TRP A 133 12.35 -13.22 -7.30
CA TRP A 133 11.94 -13.98 -8.48
C TRP A 133 12.93 -13.82 -9.64
N LEU A 134 13.30 -14.93 -10.28
CA LEU A 134 14.28 -14.96 -11.38
C LEU A 134 13.65 -15.30 -12.74
N ASP A 135 12.34 -15.44 -12.81
CA ASP A 135 11.59 -15.97 -13.95
C ASP A 135 10.98 -14.88 -14.85
N ASP A 136 11.52 -13.66 -14.81
CA ASP A 136 11.06 -12.51 -15.62
C ASP A 136 9.55 -12.23 -15.54
N ARG A 137 8.90 -12.67 -14.44
CA ARG A 137 7.46 -12.39 -14.25
C ARG A 137 7.19 -10.90 -14.27
N PRO A 138 6.01 -10.48 -14.79
CA PRO A 138 5.63 -9.06 -14.81
C PRO A 138 5.50 -8.52 -13.38
N ARG A 139 5.78 -7.24 -13.22
CA ARG A 139 5.48 -6.52 -11.98
C ARG A 139 3.97 -6.56 -11.71
N PRO A 140 3.56 -6.58 -10.45
CA PRO A 140 2.15 -6.43 -10.10
C PRO A 140 1.58 -5.13 -10.65
N SER A 141 0.26 -5.09 -10.81
CA SER A 141 -0.48 -3.87 -11.15
C SER A 141 -0.22 -2.78 -10.09
N GLN A 142 -0.24 -1.52 -10.49
CA GLN A 142 -0.18 -0.37 -9.57
C GLN A 142 -1.30 -0.39 -8.51
N TYR A 143 -2.37 -1.14 -8.76
CA TYR A 143 -3.48 -1.33 -7.82
C TYR A 143 -3.34 -2.57 -6.94
N ALA A 144 -2.28 -3.35 -7.10
CA ALA A 144 -2.01 -4.51 -6.28
C ALA A 144 -1.61 -4.12 -4.85
N ALA A 145 -1.86 -5.01 -3.90
CA ALA A 145 -1.50 -4.78 -2.51
C ALA A 145 0.00 -4.59 -2.32
N HIS A 146 0.35 -3.63 -1.50
CA HIS A 146 1.71 -3.44 -1.03
C HIS A 146 1.99 -4.34 0.18
N SER A 147 3.26 -4.69 0.38
CA SER A 147 3.68 -5.51 1.52
C SER A 147 4.94 -4.96 2.17
N TRP A 148 5.24 -5.40 3.40
CA TRP A 148 6.48 -4.99 4.07
C TRP A 148 7.72 -5.44 3.31
N GLU A 149 7.68 -6.62 2.68
CA GLU A 149 8.78 -7.19 1.91
C GLU A 149 8.79 -6.71 0.45
N GLY A 150 7.69 -6.16 -0.02
CA GLY A 150 7.52 -5.73 -1.40
C GLY A 150 7.47 -6.89 -2.41
N PHE A 151 7.52 -6.53 -3.67
CA PHE A 151 7.69 -7.45 -4.79
C PHE A 151 9.09 -7.29 -5.37
N SER A 152 9.88 -8.38 -5.39
CA SER A 152 11.28 -8.36 -5.79
C SER A 152 11.56 -9.29 -6.96
N THR A 153 12.23 -8.77 -7.99
CA THR A 153 12.75 -9.54 -9.12
C THR A 153 14.28 -9.43 -9.16
N GLY A 154 14.95 -10.49 -9.57
CA GLY A 154 16.40 -10.54 -9.65
C GLY A 154 16.90 -10.96 -11.03
N ARG A 155 18.02 -10.40 -11.46
CA ARG A 155 18.71 -10.77 -12.69
C ARG A 155 20.21 -10.85 -12.46
N PHE A 156 20.85 -11.87 -13.03
CA PHE A 156 22.30 -11.94 -13.04
C PHE A 156 22.90 -11.05 -14.12
N LYS A 157 23.79 -10.13 -13.73
CA LYS A 157 24.67 -9.37 -14.62
C LYS A 157 26.11 -9.82 -14.39
N GLY A 158 26.52 -10.84 -15.14
CA GLY A 158 27.79 -11.53 -14.87
C GLY A 158 27.79 -12.17 -13.47
N PRO A 159 28.77 -11.87 -12.61
CA PRO A 159 28.86 -12.43 -11.26
C PRO A 159 28.00 -11.66 -10.23
N VAL A 160 27.18 -10.70 -10.63
CA VAL A 160 26.38 -9.87 -9.73
C VAL A 160 24.92 -10.24 -9.87
N LEU A 161 24.23 -10.55 -8.76
CA LEU A 161 22.77 -10.60 -8.71
C LEU A 161 22.26 -9.19 -8.44
N GLU A 162 21.61 -8.59 -9.42
CA GLU A 162 20.88 -7.32 -9.26
C GLU A 162 19.42 -7.61 -8.95
N ILE A 163 18.91 -7.00 -7.88
CA ILE A 163 17.53 -7.16 -7.40
C ILE A 163 16.84 -5.81 -7.48
N THR A 164 15.60 -5.79 -7.92
CA THR A 164 14.73 -4.61 -7.87
C THR A 164 13.48 -4.93 -7.07
N SER A 165 13.20 -4.12 -6.05
CA SER A 165 12.05 -4.26 -5.15
C SER A 165 11.13 -3.05 -5.23
N THR A 166 9.83 -3.29 -5.37
CA THR A 166 8.75 -2.30 -5.46
C THR A 166 7.54 -2.76 -4.66
N HIS A 167 6.41 -2.01 -4.68
CA HIS A 167 5.18 -2.35 -3.94
C HIS A 167 5.44 -2.50 -2.44
N LEU A 168 6.24 -1.59 -1.90
CA LEU A 168 6.57 -1.54 -0.49
C LEU A 168 5.48 -0.79 0.29
N LYS A 169 5.21 -1.19 1.52
CA LYS A 169 4.45 -0.37 2.46
C LYS A 169 5.32 0.79 2.95
N GLU A 170 4.67 1.87 3.37
CA GLU A 170 5.35 2.95 4.09
C GLU A 170 6.09 2.38 5.30
N SER A 171 7.35 2.75 5.47
CA SER A 171 8.23 2.20 6.50
C SER A 171 9.24 3.27 6.95
N ILE A 172 10.36 2.83 7.50
CA ILE A 172 11.47 3.70 7.92
C ILE A 172 12.78 3.23 7.28
N VAL A 173 13.68 4.17 7.01
CA VAL A 173 15.08 3.88 6.61
C VAL A 173 16.04 3.89 7.79
N THR A 174 15.65 4.51 8.92
CA THR A 174 16.39 4.54 10.19
C THR A 174 15.43 4.49 11.37
N ARG A 175 15.92 4.03 12.53
CA ARG A 175 15.09 3.86 13.74
C ARG A 175 14.58 5.15 14.36
N ASN A 176 15.17 6.28 14.01
CA ASN A 176 14.77 7.60 14.50
C ASN A 176 13.61 8.22 13.67
N GLY A 177 12.85 7.41 12.97
CA GLY A 177 11.62 7.83 12.31
C GLY A 177 11.78 8.44 10.92
N VAL A 178 13.00 8.41 10.31
CA VAL A 178 13.14 8.83 8.90
C VAL A 178 12.33 7.89 8.01
N PRO A 179 11.32 8.41 7.29
CA PRO A 179 10.38 7.59 6.56
C PRO A 179 10.95 7.03 5.26
N SER A 180 10.30 5.97 4.77
CA SER A 180 10.38 5.48 3.40
C SER A 180 8.97 5.38 2.84
N SER A 181 8.74 5.98 1.67
CA SER A 181 7.43 5.99 1.05
C SER A 181 7.05 4.65 0.43
N PHE A 182 5.77 4.46 0.16
CA PHE A 182 5.27 3.34 -0.62
C PHE A 182 5.69 3.40 -2.11
N ARG A 183 6.23 4.53 -2.56
CA ARG A 183 6.77 4.72 -3.92
C ARG A 183 8.27 4.42 -4.00
N ALA A 184 8.89 4.10 -2.88
CA ALA A 184 10.29 3.74 -2.85
C ALA A 184 10.57 2.53 -3.74
N THR A 185 11.69 2.60 -4.45
CA THR A 185 12.27 1.47 -5.19
C THR A 185 13.62 1.16 -4.58
N VAL A 186 13.87 -0.11 -4.28
CA VAL A 186 15.17 -0.55 -3.79
C VAL A 186 15.87 -1.38 -4.86
N ILE A 187 17.09 -0.97 -5.22
CA ILE A 187 17.98 -1.71 -6.12
C ILE A 187 19.11 -2.30 -5.29
N GLU A 188 19.29 -3.60 -5.37
CA GLU A 188 20.31 -4.31 -4.59
C GLU A 188 21.26 -5.05 -5.52
N GLN A 189 22.52 -5.12 -5.13
CA GLN A 189 23.57 -5.83 -5.84
C GLN A 189 24.29 -6.76 -4.87
N LEU A 190 24.20 -8.06 -5.11
CA LEU A 190 24.86 -9.10 -4.33
C LEU A 190 25.93 -9.76 -5.17
N PHE A 191 27.17 -9.80 -4.65
CA PHE A 191 28.28 -10.49 -5.30
C PHE A 191 29.24 -11.09 -4.27
N LEU A 192 29.97 -12.12 -4.67
CA LEU A 192 30.95 -12.80 -3.83
C LEU A 192 32.36 -12.34 -4.20
N ASP A 193 33.13 -12.02 -3.17
CA ASP A 193 34.60 -11.96 -3.17
C ASP A 193 35.06 -12.85 -2.01
N GLU A 194 35.23 -14.15 -2.31
CA GLU A 194 35.40 -15.19 -1.30
C GLU A 194 36.44 -14.83 -0.24
N PRO A 195 36.14 -14.94 1.07
CA PRO A 195 34.96 -15.60 1.65
C PRO A 195 33.78 -14.66 1.90
N TYR A 196 33.74 -13.48 1.30
CA TYR A 196 32.81 -12.42 1.62
C TYR A 196 31.68 -12.32 0.60
N LEU A 197 30.46 -12.07 1.11
CA LEU A 197 29.31 -11.60 0.35
C LEU A 197 29.20 -10.08 0.54
N HIS A 198 29.29 -9.36 -0.56
CA HIS A 198 29.00 -7.95 -0.63
C HIS A 198 27.52 -7.74 -0.97
N TRP A 199 26.87 -6.90 -0.21
CA TRP A 199 25.47 -6.53 -0.42
C TRP A 199 25.38 -5.01 -0.47
N VAL A 200 25.29 -4.45 -1.65
CA VAL A 200 25.08 -3.01 -1.87
C VAL A 200 23.62 -2.79 -2.17
N PHE A 201 23.00 -1.82 -1.51
CA PHE A 201 21.61 -1.44 -1.79
C PHE A 201 21.47 0.06 -1.94
N THR A 202 20.61 0.44 -2.87
CA THR A 202 20.27 1.81 -3.23
C THR A 202 18.78 2.01 -3.01
N VAL A 203 18.40 2.89 -2.12
CA VAL A 203 17.01 3.30 -1.92
C VAL A 203 16.77 4.56 -2.74
N ILE A 204 15.81 4.49 -3.65
CA ILE A 204 15.33 5.62 -4.46
C ILE A 204 13.92 5.92 -3.95
N ASP A 205 13.76 7.04 -3.27
CA ASP A 205 12.48 7.47 -2.72
C ASP A 205 12.17 8.89 -3.20
N PRO A 206 11.26 9.06 -4.16
CA PRO A 206 10.97 10.38 -4.73
C PRO A 206 10.23 11.32 -3.78
N ASP A 207 9.68 10.80 -2.69
CA ASP A 207 8.86 11.56 -1.76
C ASP A 207 9.69 12.12 -0.59
N TYR A 208 10.74 11.40 -0.17
CA TYR A 208 11.46 11.71 1.05
C TYR A 208 12.97 11.90 0.91
N LEU A 209 13.59 11.39 -0.15
CA LEU A 209 15.03 11.53 -0.37
C LEU A 209 15.32 12.57 -1.46
N THR A 210 16.31 13.43 -1.22
CA THR A 210 16.79 14.41 -2.23
C THR A 210 17.74 13.79 -3.24
N GLU A 211 18.34 12.64 -2.91
CA GLU A 211 19.16 11.82 -3.79
C GLU A 211 19.12 10.35 -3.34
N PRO A 212 19.47 9.38 -4.19
CA PRO A 212 19.46 7.97 -3.81
C PRO A 212 20.35 7.69 -2.60
N LEU A 213 19.80 6.99 -1.60
CA LEU A 213 20.55 6.54 -0.43
C LEU A 213 21.26 5.22 -0.75
N VAL A 214 22.59 5.27 -0.82
CA VAL A 214 23.41 4.08 -1.07
C VAL A 214 24.07 3.60 0.22
N ARG A 215 23.93 2.31 0.51
CA ARG A 215 24.58 1.64 1.64
C ARG A 215 25.13 0.29 1.19
N SER A 216 26.09 -0.25 1.96
CA SER A 216 26.64 -1.59 1.72
C SER A 216 26.77 -2.36 3.02
N GLY A 217 26.65 -3.67 2.94
CA GLY A 217 26.94 -4.63 3.99
C GLY A 217 27.99 -5.62 3.53
N LEU A 218 28.85 -6.06 4.43
CA LEU A 218 29.81 -7.13 4.22
C LEU A 218 29.44 -8.30 5.13
N TYR A 219 29.36 -9.50 4.55
CA TYR A 219 28.99 -10.70 5.27
C TYR A 219 30.00 -11.81 5.02
N VAL A 220 30.16 -12.71 5.99
CA VAL A 220 30.99 -13.90 5.86
C VAL A 220 30.13 -15.15 6.03
N ARG A 221 30.46 -16.20 5.31
CA ARG A 221 29.73 -17.47 5.36
C ARG A 221 29.88 -18.13 6.74
N ALA A 222 28.74 -18.47 7.37
CA ALA A 222 28.70 -19.03 8.72
C ALA A 222 27.78 -20.28 8.75
N PRO A 223 28.25 -21.43 8.23
CA PRO A 223 27.42 -22.61 8.03
C PRO A 223 26.93 -23.27 9.34
N THR A 224 27.53 -22.95 10.47
CA THR A 224 27.12 -23.46 11.78
C THR A 224 26.18 -22.52 12.54
N GLN A 225 25.95 -21.32 12.01
CA GLN A 225 25.04 -20.35 12.62
C GLN A 225 23.60 -20.81 12.42
N GLN A 226 22.88 -20.99 13.53
CA GLN A 226 21.45 -21.27 13.51
C GLN A 226 20.65 -19.98 13.53
N LEU A 227 19.54 -19.97 12.83
CA LEU A 227 18.54 -18.91 12.87
C LEU A 227 17.30 -19.46 13.61
N PRO A 228 17.24 -19.34 14.96
CA PRO A 228 16.03 -19.72 15.68
C PRO A 228 14.88 -18.81 15.24
N PRO A 229 13.62 -19.28 15.36
CA PRO A 229 12.47 -18.40 15.13
C PRO A 229 12.60 -17.13 15.98
N TYR A 230 12.32 -15.98 15.38
CA TYR A 230 12.32 -14.73 16.12
C TYR A 230 11.07 -14.67 17.03
N PRO A 231 11.23 -14.70 18.37
CA PRO A 231 10.11 -14.77 19.30
C PRO A 231 9.51 -13.38 19.53
N CYS A 232 9.09 -12.72 18.46
CA CYS A 232 8.48 -11.42 18.58
C CYS A 232 7.01 -11.58 19.00
N GLN A 233 6.61 -10.82 20.01
CA GLN A 233 5.22 -10.58 20.35
C GLN A 233 4.94 -9.11 20.14
N ALA A 234 3.88 -8.80 19.42
CA ALA A 234 3.44 -7.42 19.29
C ALA A 234 3.17 -6.86 20.69
N GLU A 235 3.81 -5.76 21.02
CA GLU A 235 3.63 -5.13 22.31
C GLU A 235 2.28 -4.45 22.36
N ASP A 236 1.44 -4.90 23.27
CA ASP A 236 0.14 -4.30 23.58
C ASP A 236 0.30 -3.24 24.69
N ASN A 237 1.47 -2.62 24.73
CA ASN A 237 1.89 -1.66 25.73
C ASN A 237 1.26 -0.27 25.53
N LEU A 238 0.01 -0.25 25.10
CA LEU A 238 -0.75 0.97 25.24
C LEU A 238 -0.91 1.27 26.74
N PRO A 239 -0.63 2.49 27.19
CA PRO A 239 -0.87 2.88 28.59
C PRO A 239 -2.28 2.46 29.01
N PRO A 240 -2.50 2.06 30.27
CA PRO A 240 -3.84 1.75 30.75
C PRO A 240 -4.82 2.88 30.41
N GLY A 241 -5.84 2.56 29.61
CA GLY A 241 -6.80 3.54 29.08
C GLY A 241 -6.51 4.05 27.67
N ALA A 242 -5.34 3.81 27.09
CA ALA A 242 -5.03 4.25 25.72
C ALA A 242 -5.83 3.50 24.63
N ARG A 243 -6.39 2.33 24.95
CA ARG A 243 -7.36 1.66 24.05
C ARG A 243 -8.68 2.44 23.90
N THR A 244 -8.92 3.40 24.79
CA THR A 244 -10.08 4.29 24.76
C THR A 244 -9.70 5.73 24.39
N SER A 245 -8.42 6.08 24.36
CA SER A 245 -7.95 7.38 23.94
C SER A 245 -7.57 7.33 22.46
N TYR A 246 -8.23 8.11 21.67
CA TYR A 246 -7.94 8.36 20.26
C TYR A 246 -6.68 9.22 20.11
N THR A 247 -5.57 8.81 20.75
CA THR A 247 -4.30 9.53 20.71
C THR A 247 -3.19 8.63 20.19
N VAL A 248 -2.41 9.16 19.27
CA VAL A 248 -1.19 8.53 18.76
C VAL A 248 0.00 9.24 19.37
N PRO A 249 0.92 8.56 20.07
CA PRO A 249 2.12 9.19 20.60
C PRO A 249 2.95 9.80 19.48
N HIS A 250 3.13 11.11 19.52
CA HIS A 250 3.97 11.88 18.60
C HIS A 250 4.38 13.19 19.25
N TYR A 251 5.40 13.84 18.70
CA TYR A 251 5.77 15.19 19.10
C TYR A 251 5.13 16.21 18.16
N LEU A 252 4.72 17.35 18.70
CA LEU A 252 4.39 18.49 17.85
C LEU A 252 5.67 19.05 17.21
N PRO A 253 5.58 19.71 16.05
CA PRO A 253 6.72 20.31 15.39
C PRO A 253 7.51 21.24 16.34
N GLY A 254 8.78 20.97 16.53
CA GLY A 254 9.67 21.71 17.45
C GLY A 254 9.64 21.28 18.91
N GLU A 255 8.76 20.39 19.33
CA GLU A 255 8.60 19.96 20.74
C GLU A 255 9.33 18.65 21.08
N ASN A 256 10.02 18.04 20.11
CA ASN A 256 10.84 16.88 20.40
C ASN A 256 11.95 17.23 21.39
N PRO A 257 12.02 16.58 22.58
CA PRO A 257 13.01 16.89 23.61
C PRO A 257 14.46 16.83 23.13
N TRP A 258 14.75 15.98 22.17
CA TRP A 258 16.08 15.90 21.58
C TRP A 258 16.52 17.22 20.95
N LEU A 259 15.63 17.94 20.28
CA LEU A 259 15.94 19.22 19.63
C LEU A 259 16.34 20.29 20.64
N THR A 260 15.75 20.26 21.84
CA THR A 260 15.99 21.28 22.89
C THR A 260 17.09 20.89 23.86
N GLU A 261 17.11 19.65 24.32
CA GLU A 261 18.01 19.21 25.41
C GLU A 261 19.35 18.70 24.88
N THR A 262 19.34 17.92 23.80
CA THR A 262 20.55 17.24 23.32
C THR A 262 21.31 18.09 22.33
N ALA A 263 20.66 18.71 21.35
CA ALA A 263 21.34 19.55 20.35
C ALA A 263 22.03 20.76 21.04
N PHE A 264 21.35 21.40 21.99
CA PHE A 264 21.92 22.50 22.75
C PHE A 264 23.00 22.04 23.73
N GLY A 265 22.90 20.86 24.31
CA GLY A 265 23.92 20.28 25.17
C GLY A 265 25.27 20.10 24.46
N PHE A 266 25.25 19.78 23.16
CA PHE A 266 26.47 19.65 22.35
C PHE A 266 26.98 20.98 21.77
N LYS A 267 26.24 22.08 21.93
CA LYS A 267 26.59 23.41 21.40
C LYS A 267 26.82 23.45 19.89
N ALA A 268 26.19 22.56 19.17
CA ALA A 268 26.23 22.51 17.72
C ALA A 268 24.97 23.19 17.12
N PRO A 269 25.09 23.92 16.03
CA PRO A 269 23.92 24.43 15.33
C PRO A 269 23.05 23.25 14.91
N LEU A 270 21.73 23.43 14.97
CA LEU A 270 20.75 22.39 14.66
C LEU A 270 20.96 21.82 13.25
N GLU A 271 21.33 22.67 12.31
CA GLU A 271 21.63 22.33 10.92
C GLU A 271 22.78 21.33 10.81
N ALA A 272 23.80 21.46 11.63
CA ALA A 272 24.95 20.53 11.64
C ALA A 272 24.55 19.11 12.03
N TRP A 273 23.47 18.92 12.79
CA TRP A 273 22.99 17.60 13.24
C TRP A 273 21.96 16.99 12.27
N ARG A 274 21.43 17.78 11.34
CA ARG A 274 20.39 17.36 10.42
C ARG A 274 20.89 16.79 9.09
N GLY A 275 22.18 16.49 8.97
CA GLY A 275 22.75 15.83 7.80
C GLY A 275 23.09 16.75 6.64
N PHE A 276 23.16 18.07 6.87
CA PHE A 276 23.71 18.99 5.86
C PHE A 276 25.20 18.70 5.59
N ALA A 277 25.62 18.92 4.35
CA ALA A 277 27.02 18.73 3.94
C ALA A 277 28.00 19.48 4.87
N GLU A 278 27.58 20.62 5.35
CA GLU A 278 28.33 21.46 6.31
C GLU A 278 28.65 20.74 7.61
N ALA A 279 27.81 19.79 8.04
CA ALA A 279 28.07 18.99 9.25
C ALA A 279 29.36 18.16 9.17
N LEU A 280 29.83 17.89 7.96
CA LEU A 280 31.05 17.14 7.68
C LEU A 280 32.32 18.01 7.70
N TYR A 281 32.19 19.36 7.70
CA TYR A 281 33.33 20.26 7.68
C TYR A 281 33.87 20.54 9.06
N PRO A 282 35.21 20.46 9.26
CA PRO A 282 35.86 20.73 10.56
C PRO A 282 35.55 22.13 11.11
N GLU A 283 35.28 23.10 10.25
CA GLU A 283 34.92 24.47 10.61
C GLU A 283 33.70 24.56 11.50
N TRP A 284 32.69 23.70 11.29
CA TRP A 284 31.51 23.67 12.14
C TRP A 284 31.79 23.21 13.55
N TYR A 285 32.75 22.30 13.74
CA TYR A 285 33.22 21.94 15.09
C TYR A 285 33.92 23.10 15.79
N ALA A 286 34.62 23.94 15.03
CA ALA A 286 35.26 25.14 15.57
C ALA A 286 34.22 26.20 15.95
N ILE A 287 33.22 26.43 15.11
CA ILE A 287 32.11 27.36 15.36
C ILE A 287 31.28 26.89 16.55
N GLY A 288 30.93 25.59 16.64
CA GLY A 288 30.17 25.03 17.72
C GLY A 288 30.79 25.21 19.09
N LYS A 289 32.14 25.23 19.19
CA LYS A 289 32.85 25.52 20.42
C LYS A 289 32.72 26.97 20.89
N THR A 290 32.46 27.90 19.99
CA THR A 290 32.32 29.33 20.26
C THR A 290 30.88 29.79 20.44
N LEU A 291 29.92 28.99 20.01
CA LEU A 291 28.51 29.31 20.21
C LEU A 291 28.17 29.17 21.69
N SER A 292 27.72 30.24 22.31
CA SER A 292 27.06 30.17 23.59
C SER A 292 25.74 29.41 23.42
N PRO A 293 25.39 28.50 24.36
CA PRO A 293 24.03 27.94 24.30
C PRO A 293 23.06 29.11 24.37
N PRO A 294 21.99 29.09 23.55
CA PRO A 294 20.94 30.10 23.66
C PRO A 294 20.45 30.09 25.11
N ALA A 295 20.24 31.29 25.67
CA ALA A 295 19.59 31.43 26.97
C ALA A 295 18.24 30.66 26.89
N ALA A 296 18.01 29.84 27.93
CA ALA A 296 16.84 28.96 27.98
C ALA A 296 15.53 29.69 27.61
N PRO A 297 14.51 29.03 27.37
CA PRO A 297 13.68 28.46 26.32
C PRO A 297 12.68 29.40 25.66
N ASP A 298 12.99 30.67 25.45
CA ASP A 298 12.10 31.60 24.71
C ASP A 298 12.23 31.49 23.18
N ILE A 299 13.15 30.67 22.71
CA ILE A 299 13.28 30.41 21.28
C ILE A 299 12.49 29.12 20.99
N VAL A 300 11.24 29.28 20.64
CA VAL A 300 10.50 28.27 19.86
C VAL A 300 11.22 28.20 18.52
N LEU A 301 12.19 27.27 18.40
CA LEU A 301 12.77 26.89 17.13
C LEU A 301 11.66 26.19 16.34
N GLN A 302 10.85 26.99 15.68
CA GLN A 302 10.04 26.43 14.60
C GLN A 302 11.03 26.05 13.51
N PRO A 303 11.20 24.75 13.20
CA PRO A 303 11.98 24.39 12.05
C PRO A 303 11.37 25.07 10.83
N VAL A 304 12.15 25.93 10.16
CA VAL A 304 11.75 26.49 8.88
C VAL A 304 11.91 25.35 7.86
N TYR A 305 10.83 24.71 7.54
CA TYR A 305 10.79 23.73 6.46
C TYR A 305 10.59 24.49 5.15
N ASP A 306 11.55 24.38 4.25
CA ASP A 306 11.43 24.97 2.91
C ASP A 306 10.81 23.95 1.95
N ASP A 307 9.92 24.41 1.07
CA ASP A 307 9.24 23.51 0.12
C ASP A 307 10.16 23.27 -1.09
N ASP A 308 11.12 22.38 -0.92
CA ASP A 308 12.07 22.02 -1.97
C ASP A 308 11.59 20.83 -2.85
N SER A 309 10.30 20.47 -2.75
CA SER A 309 9.70 19.39 -3.54
C SER A 309 9.84 19.58 -5.05
N THR A 310 10.06 20.82 -5.51
CA THR A 310 10.29 21.14 -6.93
C THR A 310 11.70 20.80 -7.41
N ARG A 311 12.71 20.72 -6.53
CA ARG A 311 14.10 20.41 -6.91
C ARG A 311 14.37 18.93 -7.13
N VAL A 312 13.55 18.06 -6.55
CA VAL A 312 13.69 16.59 -6.71
C VAL A 312 13.25 16.15 -8.11
N ALA A 313 12.26 16.85 -8.69
CA ALA A 313 11.72 16.53 -10.01
C ALA A 313 12.73 16.80 -11.16
N GLU A 314 13.65 17.76 -10.98
CA GLU A 314 14.60 18.14 -12.04
C GLU A 314 15.88 17.29 -12.09
N ARG A 315 16.18 16.50 -11.06
CA ARG A 315 17.41 15.68 -10.98
C ARG A 315 17.22 14.18 -11.18
N ALA A 316 15.99 13.71 -11.27
CA ALA A 316 15.70 12.30 -11.51
C ALA A 316 15.70 11.97 -13.01
N ASP A 317 16.88 12.02 -13.65
CA ASP A 317 17.09 11.36 -14.96
C ASP A 317 17.03 9.82 -14.90
N ALA A 318 16.88 9.24 -13.71
CA ALA A 318 16.32 7.91 -13.55
C ALA A 318 14.80 8.08 -13.47
N GLN A 319 14.15 8.21 -14.61
CA GLN A 319 12.71 8.15 -14.67
C GLN A 319 12.23 6.93 -13.88
N PRO A 320 11.52 7.11 -12.73
CA PRO A 320 10.52 6.13 -12.41
C PRO A 320 9.62 6.14 -13.64
N GLU A 321 9.49 5.01 -14.31
CA GLU A 321 8.52 4.84 -15.38
C GLU A 321 7.25 5.52 -14.91
N SER A 322 6.91 6.64 -15.57
CA SER A 322 5.70 7.39 -15.28
C SER A 322 4.59 6.36 -15.15
N ALA A 323 3.90 6.37 -14.02
CA ALA A 323 2.72 5.54 -13.87
C ALA A 323 1.95 5.65 -15.19
N PRO A 324 1.65 4.56 -15.87
CA PRO A 324 0.97 4.64 -17.13
C PRO A 324 -0.31 5.42 -16.86
N THR A 325 -0.45 6.58 -17.50
CA THR A 325 -1.73 7.27 -17.62
C THR A 325 -2.61 6.41 -18.52
N SER A 326 -2.84 5.15 -18.11
CA SER A 326 -3.72 4.29 -18.84
C SER A 326 -5.13 4.59 -18.34
N ASP A 327 -5.97 5.08 -19.22
CA ASP A 327 -7.44 5.05 -19.06
C ASP A 327 -7.97 3.60 -18.89
N ALA A 328 -7.12 2.62 -18.69
CA ALA A 328 -7.45 1.23 -18.56
C ALA A 328 -8.12 0.96 -17.21
N VAL A 329 -9.24 0.28 -17.26
CA VAL A 329 -9.88 -0.30 -16.08
C VAL A 329 -9.34 -1.71 -15.89
N GLU A 330 -8.82 -1.99 -14.70
CA GLU A 330 -8.25 -3.29 -14.33
C GLU A 330 -9.15 -4.03 -13.34
N SER A 331 -9.16 -5.36 -13.42
CA SER A 331 -9.81 -6.22 -12.43
C SER A 331 -8.76 -7.05 -11.69
N LEU A 332 -8.72 -6.92 -10.37
CA LEU A 332 -7.84 -7.68 -9.49
C LEU A 332 -8.68 -8.65 -8.64
N HIS A 333 -8.32 -9.93 -8.65
CA HIS A 333 -8.90 -10.89 -7.72
C HIS A 333 -8.37 -10.60 -6.31
N VAL A 334 -9.29 -10.38 -5.35
CA VAL A 334 -8.95 -10.07 -3.96
C VAL A 334 -8.97 -11.34 -3.11
N ALA A 335 -10.14 -11.90 -2.90
CA ALA A 335 -10.32 -13.16 -2.18
C ALA A 335 -11.70 -13.77 -2.49
N GLY A 336 -11.78 -15.09 -2.53
CA GLY A 336 -13.03 -15.83 -2.76
C GLY A 336 -13.72 -15.40 -4.06
N SER A 337 -14.93 -14.85 -3.98
CA SER A 337 -15.67 -14.32 -5.12
C SER A 337 -15.48 -12.82 -5.36
N VAL A 338 -14.65 -12.15 -4.54
CA VAL A 338 -14.51 -10.68 -4.53
C VAL A 338 -13.34 -10.23 -5.39
N TYR A 339 -13.61 -9.27 -6.25
CA TYR A 339 -12.68 -8.58 -7.14
C TYR A 339 -12.70 -7.08 -6.84
N MET A 340 -11.54 -6.42 -6.98
CA MET A 340 -11.44 -4.97 -7.07
C MET A 340 -11.37 -4.56 -8.54
N ILE A 341 -12.22 -3.64 -8.96
CA ILE A 341 -12.19 -3.02 -10.30
C ILE A 341 -11.66 -1.59 -10.08
N ALA A 342 -10.49 -1.31 -10.61
CA ALA A 342 -9.79 -0.04 -10.43
C ALA A 342 -9.61 0.72 -11.75
N GLY A 343 -9.37 2.03 -11.71
CA GLY A 343 -9.17 2.88 -12.88
C GLY A 343 -10.46 3.44 -13.49
N GLY A 344 -11.61 3.24 -12.83
CA GLY A 344 -12.92 3.67 -13.30
C GLY A 344 -13.49 4.92 -12.64
N GLY A 345 -12.68 5.73 -12.00
CA GLY A 345 -13.07 6.78 -11.05
C GLY A 345 -12.72 6.31 -9.65
N GLY A 346 -13.69 6.11 -8.76
CA GLY A 346 -13.46 5.37 -7.52
C GLY A 346 -13.30 3.86 -7.78
N ASN A 347 -12.66 3.15 -6.85
CA ASN A 347 -12.59 1.70 -6.88
C ASN A 347 -13.95 1.06 -6.63
N ILE A 348 -14.16 -0.09 -7.23
CA ILE A 348 -15.42 -0.85 -7.14
C ILE A 348 -15.08 -2.22 -6.57
N ALA A 349 -15.80 -2.67 -5.54
CA ALA A 349 -15.76 -4.07 -5.16
C ALA A 349 -16.86 -4.84 -5.88
N ALA A 350 -16.53 -5.99 -6.47
CA ALA A 350 -17.48 -6.83 -7.18
C ALA A 350 -17.41 -8.28 -6.70
N SER A 351 -18.48 -8.78 -6.09
CA SER A 351 -18.64 -10.23 -5.86
C SER A 351 -19.20 -10.87 -7.12
N ILE A 352 -18.41 -11.72 -7.78
CA ILE A 352 -18.71 -12.34 -9.07
C ILE A 352 -18.82 -13.85 -8.90
N GLY A 353 -19.91 -14.46 -9.33
CA GLY A 353 -20.10 -15.91 -9.21
C GLY A 353 -21.38 -16.41 -9.87
N GLY A 354 -21.82 -17.61 -9.48
CA GLY A 354 -22.98 -18.29 -10.07
C GLY A 354 -24.31 -17.59 -9.87
N ASP A 355 -24.47 -16.80 -8.81
CA ASP A 355 -25.68 -16.02 -8.55
C ASP A 355 -25.74 -14.72 -9.36
N GLY A 356 -24.63 -14.33 -9.99
CA GLY A 356 -24.44 -13.07 -10.71
C GLY A 356 -23.40 -12.18 -10.05
N VAL A 357 -23.62 -10.86 -10.13
CA VAL A 357 -22.70 -9.85 -9.59
C VAL A 357 -23.41 -8.93 -8.61
N ILE A 358 -22.81 -8.74 -7.43
CA ILE A 358 -23.08 -7.59 -6.55
C ILE A 358 -21.91 -6.63 -6.70
N MET A 359 -22.20 -5.37 -6.98
CA MET A 359 -21.22 -4.29 -7.01
C MET A 359 -21.34 -3.42 -5.76
N VAL A 360 -20.22 -2.97 -5.25
CA VAL A 360 -20.12 -1.85 -4.32
C VAL A 360 -19.54 -0.70 -5.09
N ASP A 361 -20.35 0.33 -5.26
CA ASP A 361 -20.16 1.47 -6.15
C ASP A 361 -20.21 1.12 -7.66
N SER A 362 -20.24 2.15 -8.48
CA SER A 362 -20.39 2.04 -9.93
C SER A 362 -19.36 2.82 -10.74
N GLY A 363 -18.50 3.57 -10.04
CA GLY A 363 -17.49 4.42 -10.68
C GLY A 363 -18.07 5.63 -11.42
N ALA A 364 -17.22 6.26 -12.21
CA ALA A 364 -17.60 7.39 -13.05
C ALA A 364 -18.39 6.97 -14.29
N ALA A 365 -19.35 7.77 -14.70
CA ALA A 365 -20.20 7.48 -15.87
C ALA A 365 -19.40 7.18 -17.16
N ALA A 366 -18.33 7.93 -17.41
CA ALA A 366 -17.48 7.77 -18.59
C ALA A 366 -16.70 6.44 -18.63
N ALA A 367 -16.57 5.75 -17.49
CA ALA A 367 -15.86 4.48 -17.37
C ALA A 367 -16.79 3.26 -17.45
N SER A 368 -18.10 3.43 -17.46
CA SER A 368 -19.10 2.34 -17.31
C SER A 368 -18.89 1.18 -18.28
N ASP A 369 -18.64 1.44 -19.57
CA ASP A 369 -18.41 0.37 -20.55
C ASP A 369 -17.14 -0.43 -20.26
N ARG A 370 -16.07 0.24 -19.81
CA ARG A 370 -14.80 -0.40 -19.43
C ARG A 370 -14.95 -1.20 -18.15
N ILE A 371 -15.70 -0.70 -17.16
CA ILE A 371 -16.06 -1.42 -15.93
C ILE A 371 -16.83 -2.69 -16.26
N LEU A 372 -17.85 -2.61 -17.12
CA LEU A 372 -18.62 -3.78 -17.57
C LEU A 372 -17.76 -4.79 -18.32
N ALA A 373 -16.80 -4.32 -19.12
CA ALA A 373 -15.83 -5.19 -19.80
C ALA A 373 -14.90 -5.90 -18.80
N ALA A 374 -14.40 -5.20 -17.79
CA ALA A 374 -13.57 -5.78 -16.74
C ALA A 374 -14.33 -6.86 -15.92
N ILE A 375 -15.58 -6.61 -15.58
CA ILE A 375 -16.45 -7.61 -14.91
C ILE A 375 -16.66 -8.85 -15.80
N ARG A 376 -16.89 -8.67 -17.12
CA ARG A 376 -16.99 -9.81 -18.04
C ARG A 376 -15.70 -10.62 -18.09
N GLN A 377 -14.57 -9.94 -18.15
CA GLN A 377 -13.24 -10.58 -18.17
C GLN A 377 -13.00 -11.37 -16.87
N ALA A 378 -13.26 -10.79 -15.70
CA ALA A 378 -13.15 -11.46 -14.42
C ALA A 378 -14.05 -12.70 -14.34
N ALA A 379 -15.30 -12.59 -14.79
CA ALA A 379 -16.24 -13.72 -14.84
C ALA A 379 -15.78 -14.84 -15.79
N GLN A 380 -15.07 -14.52 -16.86
CA GLN A 380 -14.52 -15.52 -17.78
C GLN A 380 -13.40 -16.34 -17.14
N GLN A 381 -12.61 -15.74 -16.25
CA GLN A 381 -11.54 -16.45 -15.51
C GLN A 381 -12.09 -17.47 -14.51
N LEU A 382 -13.33 -17.32 -14.07
CA LEU A 382 -14.02 -18.25 -13.17
C LEU A 382 -14.65 -19.45 -13.92
N ARG A 383 -14.63 -19.47 -15.26
CA ARG A 383 -15.17 -20.60 -16.01
C ARG A 383 -14.36 -21.85 -15.76
N PRO A 384 -15.03 -23.00 -15.53
CA PRO A 384 -14.31 -24.27 -15.52
C PRO A 384 -13.64 -24.49 -16.88
N PRO A 385 -12.51 -25.21 -16.91
CA PRO A 385 -11.82 -25.51 -18.16
C PRO A 385 -12.78 -26.19 -19.14
N GLU A 386 -12.57 -25.94 -20.45
CA GLU A 386 -13.36 -26.56 -21.50
C GLU A 386 -13.46 -28.07 -21.29
N ARG A 387 -14.65 -28.60 -21.55
CA ARG A 387 -14.93 -30.01 -21.39
C ARG A 387 -13.91 -30.86 -22.17
N PRO A 388 -13.27 -31.87 -21.54
CA PRO A 388 -12.41 -32.79 -22.26
C PRO A 388 -13.16 -33.44 -23.43
N GLU A 389 -12.54 -33.58 -24.60
CA GLU A 389 -13.12 -34.25 -25.79
C GLU A 389 -13.65 -35.67 -25.50
N SER A 390 -13.16 -36.31 -24.41
CA SER A 390 -13.59 -37.64 -23.95
C SER A 390 -14.92 -37.68 -23.22
N ALA A 391 -15.55 -36.51 -22.96
CA ALA A 391 -16.81 -36.48 -22.21
C ALA A 391 -18.00 -36.84 -23.10
N SER A 392 -18.84 -37.79 -22.63
CA SER A 392 -20.01 -38.31 -23.35
C SER A 392 -20.92 -37.23 -23.95
N PRO A 393 -21.31 -37.31 -25.24
CA PRO A 393 -22.20 -36.34 -25.88
C PRO A 393 -23.61 -36.30 -25.29
N PHE A 394 -23.97 -37.27 -24.44
CA PHE A 394 -25.31 -37.36 -23.84
C PHE A 394 -25.51 -36.51 -22.58
N ASN A 395 -24.51 -35.78 -22.14
CA ASN A 395 -24.63 -34.96 -20.92
C ASN A 395 -25.07 -33.52 -21.27
N SER A 396 -26.26 -33.37 -21.87
CA SER A 396 -26.88 -32.09 -22.18
C SER A 396 -27.10 -31.22 -20.92
N THR A 397 -27.23 -31.85 -19.76
CA THR A 397 -27.37 -31.18 -18.47
C THR A 397 -26.10 -30.41 -18.10
N TRP A 398 -24.94 -30.93 -18.47
CA TRP A 398 -23.67 -30.24 -18.23
C TRP A 398 -23.56 -28.95 -19.06
N GLN A 399 -23.93 -28.97 -20.33
CA GLN A 399 -23.94 -27.78 -21.19
C GLN A 399 -24.99 -26.76 -20.74
N ALA A 400 -26.15 -27.20 -20.27
CA ALA A 400 -27.18 -26.29 -19.75
C ALA A 400 -26.81 -25.65 -18.39
N THR A 401 -26.08 -26.38 -17.55
CA THR A 401 -25.65 -25.89 -16.22
C THR A 401 -24.35 -25.11 -16.27
N HIS A 402 -23.53 -25.28 -17.32
CA HIS A 402 -22.23 -24.64 -17.48
C HIS A 402 -22.14 -23.68 -18.66
N ALA A 403 -23.21 -23.47 -19.39
CA ALA A 403 -23.35 -22.36 -20.32
C ALA A 403 -23.44 -21.08 -19.46
N PHE A 404 -22.29 -20.48 -19.18
CA PHE A 404 -22.29 -19.20 -18.52
C PHE A 404 -22.93 -18.16 -19.43
N ALA A 405 -24.20 -17.88 -19.14
CA ALA A 405 -24.82 -16.66 -19.60
C ALA A 405 -23.96 -15.47 -19.15
N GLU A 406 -23.97 -14.38 -19.88
CA GLU A 406 -23.35 -13.13 -19.47
C GLU A 406 -23.65 -12.87 -17.97
N PRO A 407 -22.65 -12.58 -17.12
CA PRO A 407 -22.86 -12.39 -15.69
C PRO A 407 -23.85 -11.23 -15.49
N LYS A 408 -24.93 -11.46 -14.76
CA LYS A 408 -25.94 -10.42 -14.52
C LYS A 408 -25.61 -9.68 -13.23
N ILE A 409 -25.51 -8.36 -13.33
CA ILE A 409 -25.43 -7.48 -12.16
C ILE A 409 -26.80 -7.46 -11.51
N ARG A 410 -26.86 -7.83 -10.24
CA ARG A 410 -28.10 -8.00 -9.49
C ARG A 410 -28.38 -6.84 -8.56
N MET A 411 -27.33 -6.21 -8.07
CA MET A 411 -27.41 -5.12 -7.10
C MET A 411 -26.17 -4.24 -7.22
N ILE A 412 -26.37 -2.95 -7.02
CA ILE A 412 -25.30 -1.97 -6.75
C ILE A 412 -25.53 -1.45 -5.32
N ILE A 413 -24.51 -1.44 -4.49
CA ILE A 413 -24.52 -0.84 -3.16
C ILE A 413 -23.64 0.39 -3.23
N ASN A 414 -24.19 1.59 -3.02
CA ASN A 414 -23.40 2.81 -3.01
C ASN A 414 -22.88 3.10 -1.60
N THR A 415 -21.59 3.37 -1.50
CA THR A 415 -20.93 3.73 -0.23
C THR A 415 -21.15 5.18 0.15
N SER A 416 -21.33 6.07 -0.82
CA SER A 416 -21.52 7.52 -0.63
C SER A 416 -22.34 8.11 -1.78
N ASP A 417 -22.47 9.44 -1.82
CA ASP A 417 -23.02 10.19 -2.97
C ASP A 417 -21.95 10.92 -3.78
N ASN A 418 -20.68 10.53 -3.63
CA ASN A 418 -19.57 11.08 -4.41
C ASN A 418 -19.72 10.68 -5.90
N PRO A 419 -19.68 11.64 -6.84
CA PRO A 419 -19.81 11.37 -8.27
C PRO A 419 -18.84 10.32 -8.80
N GLY A 420 -17.59 10.27 -8.29
CA GLY A 420 -16.60 9.26 -8.64
C GLY A 420 -17.02 7.82 -8.32
N HIS A 421 -17.97 7.64 -7.40
CA HIS A 421 -18.49 6.35 -6.94
C HIS A 421 -19.86 6.00 -7.53
N VAL A 422 -20.71 6.99 -7.85
CA VAL A 422 -22.15 6.73 -8.14
C VAL A 422 -22.60 7.14 -9.53
N ASP A 423 -21.83 7.92 -10.27
CA ASP A 423 -22.29 8.44 -11.58
C ASP A 423 -22.45 7.36 -12.64
N GLY A 424 -21.85 6.18 -12.45
CA GLY A 424 -22.06 5.00 -13.29
C GLY A 424 -23.40 4.30 -13.10
N ASN A 425 -24.16 4.60 -12.02
CA ASN A 425 -25.40 3.88 -11.69
C ASN A 425 -26.39 3.80 -12.85
N ALA A 426 -26.69 4.93 -13.49
CA ALA A 426 -27.68 4.97 -14.58
C ALA A 426 -27.19 4.20 -15.82
N ALA A 427 -25.93 4.35 -16.20
CA ALA A 427 -25.34 3.66 -17.35
C ALA A 427 -25.31 2.13 -17.13
N ILE A 428 -24.88 1.68 -15.95
CA ILE A 428 -24.84 0.25 -15.60
C ILE A 428 -26.25 -0.33 -15.53
N ARG A 429 -27.22 0.37 -14.94
CA ARG A 429 -28.64 -0.04 -14.91
C ARG A 429 -29.24 -0.16 -16.31
N GLY A 430 -28.86 0.73 -17.22
CA GLY A 430 -29.28 0.70 -18.62
C GLY A 430 -28.65 -0.40 -19.47
N SER A 431 -27.61 -1.06 -18.95
CA SER A 431 -26.86 -2.07 -19.69
C SER A 431 -27.62 -3.42 -19.76
N SER A 432 -27.29 -4.24 -20.78
CA SER A 432 -27.80 -5.61 -20.89
C SER A 432 -27.31 -6.52 -19.75
N MET A 433 -26.25 -6.15 -19.05
CA MET A 433 -25.74 -6.90 -17.90
C MET A 433 -26.56 -6.70 -16.63
N PHE A 434 -27.33 -5.61 -16.52
CA PHE A 434 -28.15 -5.40 -15.35
C PHE A 434 -29.45 -6.22 -15.46
N GLY A 435 -29.74 -7.03 -14.45
CA GLY A 435 -30.91 -7.92 -14.49
C GLY A 435 -31.53 -8.14 -13.12
N ALA A 436 -32.85 -8.23 -13.08
CA ALA A 436 -33.59 -8.47 -11.84
C ALA A 436 -33.09 -9.70 -11.06
N LEU A 437 -33.11 -9.62 -9.72
CA LEU A 437 -32.94 -10.75 -8.84
C LEU A 437 -34.07 -11.77 -9.09
N GLY A 438 -33.72 -12.88 -9.77
CA GLY A 438 -34.52 -14.08 -9.75
C GLY A 438 -35.68 -14.19 -10.73
N ALA A 439 -35.42 -14.85 -11.86
CA ALA A 439 -36.42 -15.58 -12.61
C ALA A 439 -36.12 -17.10 -12.55
N GLY A 440 -35.93 -17.65 -11.35
CA GLY A 440 -35.86 -19.10 -11.17
C GLY A 440 -37.18 -19.64 -10.58
N PRO A 441 -37.61 -20.86 -10.91
CA PRO A 441 -38.90 -21.41 -10.45
C PRO A 441 -39.05 -21.52 -8.92
N ALA A 442 -37.94 -21.46 -8.16
CA ALA A 442 -37.96 -21.52 -6.70
C ALA A 442 -38.29 -20.17 -6.01
N TYR A 443 -38.36 -19.07 -6.76
CA TYR A 443 -38.54 -17.71 -6.21
C TYR A 443 -39.96 -17.14 -6.35
N GLN A 444 -40.89 -17.89 -6.92
CA GLN A 444 -42.27 -17.45 -7.10
C GLN A 444 -43.11 -17.52 -5.80
N LEU A 445 -42.59 -18.08 -4.73
CA LEU A 445 -43.29 -18.18 -3.45
C LEU A 445 -42.77 -17.12 -2.46
N GLY A 446 -43.17 -15.85 -2.66
CA GLY A 446 -42.96 -14.82 -1.65
C GLY A 446 -42.36 -13.50 -2.13
N ALA A 447 -42.02 -13.35 -3.40
CA ALA A 447 -41.62 -12.04 -3.89
C ALA A 447 -42.88 -11.19 -4.16
N SER A 448 -43.07 -10.14 -3.38
CA SER A 448 -43.86 -9.01 -3.80
C SER A 448 -43.40 -8.60 -5.21
N SER A 449 -44.34 -8.39 -6.12
CA SER A 449 -44.18 -8.11 -7.54
C SER A 449 -43.48 -6.78 -7.84
N GLY A 450 -42.20 -6.67 -7.49
CA GLY A 450 -41.34 -5.54 -7.71
C GLY A 450 -39.92 -6.01 -7.86
N SER A 451 -39.60 -6.70 -8.97
CA SER A 451 -38.22 -7.00 -9.37
C SER A 451 -37.59 -5.73 -9.91
N SER A 452 -37.44 -4.70 -9.08
CA SER A 452 -36.70 -3.51 -9.45
C SER A 452 -35.21 -3.82 -9.38
N GLN A 453 -34.54 -3.41 -10.41
CA GLN A 453 -33.08 -3.30 -10.45
C GLN A 453 -32.63 -2.47 -9.26
N GLN A 454 -31.99 -3.10 -8.26
CA GLN A 454 -31.74 -2.45 -6.98
C GLN A 454 -30.41 -1.70 -7.00
N VAL A 455 -30.48 -0.39 -6.77
CA VAL A 455 -29.36 0.43 -6.31
C VAL A 455 -29.66 0.79 -4.87
N PHE A 456 -28.80 0.36 -3.96
CA PHE A 456 -29.02 0.36 -2.53
C PHE A 456 -28.03 1.27 -1.82
N ALA A 457 -28.48 2.12 -0.90
CA ALA A 457 -27.61 2.99 -0.12
C ALA A 457 -28.25 3.39 1.21
N HIS A 458 -27.50 4.12 2.04
CA HIS A 458 -28.07 4.78 3.21
C HIS A 458 -29.09 5.85 2.78
N VAL A 459 -30.16 6.05 3.56
CA VAL A 459 -31.24 6.99 3.23
C VAL A 459 -30.74 8.42 3.00
N ASN A 460 -29.70 8.87 3.71
CA ASN A 460 -29.11 10.21 3.55
C ASN A 460 -28.49 10.39 2.16
N VAL A 461 -27.84 9.36 1.62
CA VAL A 461 -27.32 9.33 0.23
C VAL A 461 -28.44 9.52 -0.77
N GLN A 462 -29.52 8.73 -0.65
CA GLN A 462 -30.66 8.84 -1.56
C GLN A 462 -31.29 10.23 -1.53
N GLN A 463 -31.55 10.78 -0.34
CA GLN A 463 -32.18 12.10 -0.19
C GLN A 463 -31.37 13.21 -0.85
N ARG A 464 -30.03 13.18 -0.72
CA ARG A 464 -29.16 14.15 -1.36
C ARG A 464 -29.13 13.99 -2.87
N MET A 465 -29.01 12.75 -3.36
CA MET A 465 -28.96 12.48 -4.80
C MET A 465 -30.27 12.84 -5.51
N LEU A 466 -31.42 12.64 -4.88
CA LEU A 466 -32.73 13.06 -5.43
C LEU A 466 -32.80 14.58 -5.65
N GLY A 467 -32.07 15.37 -4.86
CA GLY A 467 -32.00 16.82 -4.99
C GLY A 467 -31.08 17.33 -6.12
N GLY A 468 -30.12 16.53 -6.59
CA GLY A 468 -29.09 17.01 -7.54
C GLY A 468 -28.69 16.01 -8.63
N ASN A 469 -28.75 14.71 -8.37
CA ASN A 469 -28.31 13.63 -9.27
C ASN A 469 -29.35 12.49 -9.33
N ALA A 470 -30.60 12.84 -9.49
CA ALA A 470 -31.75 11.90 -9.39
C ALA A 470 -31.66 10.71 -10.36
N VAL A 471 -31.02 10.85 -11.52
CA VAL A 471 -30.88 9.77 -12.50
C VAL A 471 -30.01 8.62 -11.96
N ASN A 472 -29.03 8.93 -11.12
CA ASN A 472 -28.13 7.99 -10.48
C ASN A 472 -28.56 7.61 -9.05
N ALA A 473 -29.63 8.22 -8.52
CA ALA A 473 -30.06 8.01 -7.15
C ALA A 473 -30.39 6.53 -6.85
N PRO A 474 -30.11 6.06 -5.63
CA PRO A 474 -30.50 4.73 -5.17
C PRO A 474 -32.02 4.52 -5.26
N THR A 475 -32.42 3.29 -5.62
CA THR A 475 -33.84 2.90 -5.69
C THR A 475 -34.36 2.41 -4.34
N ASP A 476 -33.46 1.87 -3.52
CA ASP A 476 -33.78 1.26 -2.23
C ASP A 476 -32.80 1.77 -1.16
N THR A 477 -33.23 1.80 0.08
CA THR A 477 -32.43 2.37 1.18
C THR A 477 -32.51 1.57 2.46
N TYR A 478 -31.49 1.80 3.32
CA TYR A 478 -31.51 1.45 4.74
C TYR A 478 -31.26 2.70 5.59
N PHE A 479 -31.58 2.61 6.89
CA PHE A 479 -31.49 3.73 7.85
C PHE A 479 -31.00 3.30 9.22
N THR A 480 -30.42 2.11 9.32
CA THR A 480 -29.91 1.52 10.57
C THR A 480 -28.38 1.54 10.57
N ASP A 481 -27.75 1.43 11.74
CA ASP A 481 -26.28 1.38 11.86
C ASP A 481 -25.66 0.22 11.11
N ARG A 482 -26.43 -0.86 10.92
CA ARG A 482 -26.01 -2.04 10.16
C ARG A 482 -27.20 -2.64 9.42
N TYR A 483 -26.94 -3.02 8.20
CA TYR A 483 -27.86 -3.81 7.38
C TYR A 483 -27.17 -5.07 6.89
N THR A 484 -27.83 -6.21 6.93
CA THR A 484 -27.31 -7.47 6.41
C THR A 484 -28.23 -7.96 5.30
N LEU A 485 -27.68 -8.29 4.14
CA LEU A 485 -28.46 -8.91 3.09
C LEU A 485 -29.06 -10.22 3.60
N TYR A 486 -30.36 -10.40 3.43
CA TYR A 486 -31.11 -11.51 4.04
C TYR A 486 -30.76 -12.90 3.51
N ARG A 487 -29.95 -12.98 2.44
CA ARG A 487 -29.50 -14.24 1.84
C ARG A 487 -28.04 -14.16 1.45
N PHE A 488 -27.39 -15.32 1.44
CA PHE A 488 -26.07 -15.45 0.87
C PHE A 488 -26.13 -15.25 -0.63
N PHE A 489 -25.13 -14.57 -1.18
CA PHE A 489 -24.95 -14.31 -2.60
C PHE A 489 -23.51 -14.65 -2.97
N ASN A 490 -23.31 -15.55 -3.92
CA ASN A 490 -21.99 -16.14 -4.24
C ASN A 490 -21.28 -16.67 -2.98
N ASN A 491 -22.02 -17.30 -2.08
CA ASN A 491 -21.57 -17.74 -0.74
C ASN A 491 -21.11 -16.61 0.18
N GLN A 492 -21.40 -15.35 -0.10
CA GLN A 492 -21.08 -14.22 0.74
C GLN A 492 -22.24 -13.84 1.65
N ALA A 493 -21.94 -13.68 2.94
CA ALA A 493 -22.78 -12.92 3.85
C ALA A 493 -22.33 -11.45 3.76
N VAL A 494 -23.13 -10.62 3.08
CA VAL A 494 -22.83 -9.21 2.86
C VAL A 494 -23.43 -8.37 3.97
N GLN A 495 -22.60 -7.61 4.67
CA GLN A 495 -23.01 -6.68 5.72
C GLN A 495 -22.63 -5.26 5.31
N ILE A 496 -23.54 -4.33 5.54
CA ILE A 496 -23.36 -2.91 5.25
C ILE A 496 -23.40 -2.18 6.59
N PHE A 497 -22.41 -1.35 6.86
CA PHE A 497 -22.30 -0.57 8.07
C PHE A 497 -22.39 0.91 7.75
N HIS A 498 -23.30 1.62 8.39
CA HIS A 498 -23.34 3.06 8.35
C HIS A 498 -22.20 3.66 9.17
N MET A 499 -21.53 4.65 8.60
CA MET A 499 -20.42 5.39 9.20
C MET A 499 -20.83 6.86 9.31
N PRO A 500 -21.58 7.21 10.36
CA PRO A 500 -22.10 8.57 10.52
C PRO A 500 -20.95 9.57 10.70
N ASN A 501 -21.06 10.71 10.06
CA ASN A 501 -20.13 11.83 10.19
C ASN A 501 -18.69 11.54 9.77
N ALA A 502 -18.45 10.53 8.92
CA ALA A 502 -17.12 10.26 8.34
C ALA A 502 -16.79 11.33 7.27
N VAL A 503 -16.73 10.97 6.00
CA VAL A 503 -16.61 11.95 4.90
C VAL A 503 -17.89 12.76 4.78
N THR A 504 -19.05 12.11 4.97
CA THR A 504 -20.39 12.69 5.03
C THR A 504 -21.22 12.01 6.13
N ASP A 505 -22.49 12.41 6.29
CA ASP A 505 -23.44 11.74 7.18
C ASP A 505 -24.09 10.47 6.59
N GLY A 506 -23.75 10.10 5.37
CA GLY A 506 -24.38 8.98 4.65
C GLY A 506 -23.45 7.85 4.29
N ASP A 507 -22.18 7.92 4.66
CA ASP A 507 -21.16 6.96 4.24
C ASP A 507 -21.42 5.56 4.79
N SER A 508 -20.99 4.58 4.01
CA SER A 508 -21.15 3.17 4.34
C SER A 508 -19.92 2.37 3.98
N THR A 509 -19.63 1.33 4.76
CA THR A 509 -18.68 0.27 4.39
C THR A 509 -19.42 -1.03 4.13
N VAL A 510 -18.88 -1.87 3.26
CA VAL A 510 -19.49 -3.15 2.88
C VAL A 510 -18.52 -4.29 3.18
N PHE A 511 -18.94 -5.23 4.03
CA PHE A 511 -18.13 -6.36 4.43
C PHE A 511 -18.63 -7.66 3.79
N PHE A 512 -17.78 -8.29 2.97
CA PHE A 512 -17.96 -9.62 2.39
C PHE A 512 -17.36 -10.66 3.33
N ARG A 513 -18.17 -11.13 4.29
CA ARG A 513 -17.73 -11.94 5.43
C ARG A 513 -17.00 -13.23 5.07
N SER A 514 -17.44 -13.94 4.04
CA SER A 514 -16.86 -15.24 3.69
C SER A 514 -15.53 -15.12 2.95
N SER A 515 -15.32 -14.01 2.24
CA SER A 515 -14.04 -13.68 1.58
C SER A 515 -13.12 -12.84 2.47
N ASP A 516 -13.60 -12.37 3.61
CA ASP A 516 -12.89 -11.48 4.53
C ASP A 516 -12.37 -10.21 3.83
N VAL A 517 -13.28 -9.52 3.12
CA VAL A 517 -12.98 -8.30 2.35
C VAL A 517 -13.92 -7.17 2.74
N ILE A 518 -13.37 -6.01 3.04
CA ILE A 518 -14.13 -4.79 3.33
C ILE A 518 -13.92 -3.77 2.21
N ALA A 519 -15.01 -3.25 1.64
CA ALA A 519 -14.99 -2.08 0.74
C ALA A 519 -15.39 -0.85 1.53
N THR A 520 -14.54 0.18 1.52
CA THR A 520 -14.68 1.34 2.43
C THR A 520 -15.25 2.59 1.76
N GLY A 521 -15.30 2.63 0.40
CA GLY A 521 -15.54 3.91 -0.26
C GLY A 521 -14.50 4.96 0.18
N ASP A 522 -14.88 6.22 0.14
CA ASP A 522 -13.99 7.36 0.45
C ASP A 522 -13.53 7.46 1.91
N ILE A 523 -14.04 6.61 2.81
CA ILE A 523 -13.60 6.56 4.22
C ILE A 523 -12.11 6.20 4.31
N TYR A 524 -11.63 5.34 3.42
CA TYR A 524 -10.22 5.03 3.33
C TYR A 524 -9.74 5.13 1.88
N ASN A 525 -8.69 5.90 1.66
CA ASN A 525 -8.00 6.07 0.40
C ASN A 525 -6.50 5.83 0.60
N SER A 526 -5.89 5.01 -0.24
CA SER A 526 -4.47 4.65 -0.02
C SER A 526 -3.49 5.73 -0.52
N ASP A 527 -3.94 6.72 -1.30
CA ASP A 527 -3.07 7.69 -1.98
C ASP A 527 -3.57 9.15 -1.99
N ILE A 528 -4.64 9.44 -1.25
CA ILE A 528 -5.22 10.79 -1.17
C ILE A 528 -5.80 11.04 0.23
N TYR A 529 -5.80 12.30 0.68
CA TYR A 529 -6.52 12.69 1.90
C TYR A 529 -8.03 12.49 1.78
N PRO A 530 -8.73 12.20 2.90
CA PRO A 530 -10.17 11.99 2.86
C PRO A 530 -10.89 13.29 2.42
N PRO A 531 -11.86 13.21 1.50
CA PRO A 531 -12.59 14.36 1.01
C PRO A 531 -13.73 14.78 1.97
N ILE A 532 -13.40 15.05 3.23
CA ILE A 532 -14.37 15.39 4.29
C ILE A 532 -15.21 16.61 3.88
N ASP A 533 -16.53 16.45 3.89
CA ASP A 533 -17.49 17.53 3.58
C ASP A 533 -18.28 17.95 4.81
N LEU A 534 -17.83 19.00 5.46
CA LEU A 534 -18.48 19.58 6.66
C LEU A 534 -19.94 20.00 6.41
N ARG A 535 -20.29 20.41 5.17
CA ARG A 535 -21.64 20.82 4.81
C ARG A 535 -22.61 19.65 4.72
N ARG A 536 -22.06 18.45 4.48
CA ARG A 536 -22.80 17.20 4.41
C ARG A 536 -22.65 16.36 5.67
N GLY A 537 -22.21 16.97 6.78
CA GLY A 537 -22.14 16.36 8.09
C GLY A 537 -20.89 15.50 8.34
N GLY A 538 -19.87 15.58 7.48
CA GLY A 538 -18.57 14.96 7.71
C GLY A 538 -17.76 15.69 8.79
N SER A 539 -16.82 14.98 9.41
CA SER A 539 -15.88 15.56 10.38
C SER A 539 -14.63 14.69 10.51
N ILE A 540 -13.51 15.29 10.91
CA ILE A 540 -12.28 14.55 11.16
C ILE A 540 -12.43 13.51 12.27
N ASP A 541 -13.17 13.81 13.33
CA ASP A 541 -13.39 12.85 14.42
C ASP A 541 -14.29 11.69 13.97
N GLY A 542 -15.34 11.97 13.19
CA GLY A 542 -16.19 10.93 12.60
C GLY A 542 -15.44 10.04 11.62
N GLU A 543 -14.52 10.61 10.84
CA GLU A 543 -13.64 9.87 9.94
C GLU A 543 -12.69 8.93 10.71
N ILE A 544 -12.05 9.42 11.77
CA ILE A 544 -11.21 8.61 12.66
C ILE A 544 -12.02 7.49 13.32
N GLU A 545 -13.25 7.76 13.76
CA GLU A 545 -14.15 6.76 14.34
C GLU A 545 -14.53 5.68 13.30
N ALA A 546 -14.81 6.07 12.07
CA ALA A 546 -15.11 5.15 10.98
C ALA A 546 -13.91 4.24 10.67
N LEU A 547 -12.70 4.79 10.60
CA LEU A 547 -11.47 4.01 10.41
C LEU A 547 -11.21 3.06 11.58
N ASN A 548 -11.43 3.48 12.83
CA ASN A 548 -11.34 2.59 13.99
C ASN A 548 -12.34 1.42 13.88
N LYS A 549 -13.56 1.68 13.41
CA LYS A 549 -14.56 0.63 13.20
C LYS A 549 -14.15 -0.35 12.10
N VAL A 550 -13.49 0.12 11.03
CA VAL A 550 -12.89 -0.75 10.00
C VAL A 550 -11.79 -1.61 10.61
N LEU A 551 -10.91 -1.05 11.43
CA LEU A 551 -9.85 -1.77 12.13
C LEU A 551 -10.40 -2.82 13.11
N ASP A 552 -11.46 -2.48 13.86
CA ASP A 552 -12.12 -3.42 14.79
C ASP A 552 -12.77 -4.62 14.09
N MET A 553 -13.19 -4.44 12.83
CA MET A 553 -13.73 -5.53 12.01
C MET A 553 -12.65 -6.37 11.33
N SER A 554 -11.42 -5.87 11.26
CA SER A 554 -10.31 -6.47 10.52
C SER A 554 -9.48 -7.40 11.39
N VAL A 555 -8.94 -8.45 10.77
CA VAL A 555 -8.03 -9.40 11.42
C VAL A 555 -6.77 -9.50 10.58
N THR A 556 -5.61 -9.35 11.19
CA THR A 556 -4.33 -9.56 10.52
C THR A 556 -3.99 -11.05 10.44
N GLU A 557 -3.38 -11.49 9.36
CA GLU A 557 -2.90 -12.86 9.23
C GLU A 557 -1.55 -13.06 9.92
N TYR A 558 -0.60 -12.19 9.61
CA TYR A 558 0.76 -12.29 10.10
C TYR A 558 1.44 -10.93 10.24
N MET A 559 1.97 -10.62 11.42
CA MET A 559 2.80 -9.43 11.68
C MET A 559 2.23 -8.12 11.10
N SER A 560 0.95 -7.86 11.35
CA SER A 560 0.23 -6.69 10.84
C SER A 560 0.20 -6.60 9.31
N GLN A 561 0.14 -7.74 8.63
CA GLN A 561 0.02 -7.83 7.17
C GLN A 561 -0.93 -8.96 6.81
N GLY A 562 -1.65 -8.79 5.68
CA GLY A 562 -2.61 -9.78 5.20
C GLY A 562 -3.85 -9.90 6.09
N GLY A 563 -4.56 -11.01 5.97
CA GLY A 563 -5.84 -11.25 6.64
C GLY A 563 -6.97 -10.53 5.94
N THR A 564 -7.76 -9.74 6.68
CA THR A 564 -8.84 -8.95 6.08
C THR A 564 -8.30 -7.99 5.05
N MET A 565 -8.74 -8.15 3.79
CA MET A 565 -8.36 -7.25 2.70
C MET A 565 -9.29 -6.06 2.61
N ILE A 566 -8.72 -4.89 2.34
CA ILE A 566 -9.45 -3.62 2.30
C ILE A 566 -9.42 -3.06 0.87
N ILE A 567 -10.59 -2.89 0.26
CA ILE A 567 -10.74 -2.18 -1.01
C ILE A 567 -11.00 -0.72 -0.68
N PRO A 568 -10.02 0.19 -0.91
CA PRO A 568 -10.17 1.62 -0.65
C PRO A 568 -11.07 2.29 -1.69
N GLY A 569 -11.54 3.51 -1.41
CA GLY A 569 -12.24 4.34 -2.40
C GLY A 569 -11.34 4.70 -3.59
N HIS A 570 -10.07 4.99 -3.33
CA HIS A 570 -9.04 5.29 -4.32
C HIS A 570 -7.71 4.62 -3.97
N GLY A 571 -6.89 4.41 -5.02
CA GLY A 571 -5.55 3.84 -4.90
C GLY A 571 -5.54 2.31 -4.97
N TRP A 572 -4.64 1.66 -4.23
CA TRP A 572 -4.35 0.22 -4.32
C TRP A 572 -5.01 -0.58 -3.20
N LEU A 573 -5.17 -1.88 -3.45
CA LEU A 573 -5.66 -2.86 -2.49
C LEU A 573 -4.78 -2.85 -1.23
N SER A 574 -5.41 -2.85 -0.07
CA SER A 574 -4.77 -2.64 1.22
C SER A 574 -5.17 -3.70 2.25
N ASP A 575 -4.59 -3.61 3.43
CA ASP A 575 -4.97 -4.40 4.60
C ASP A 575 -5.12 -3.50 5.85
N SER A 576 -5.35 -4.09 7.02
CA SER A 576 -5.52 -3.34 8.27
C SER A 576 -4.29 -2.53 8.68
N GLY A 577 -3.08 -2.95 8.28
CA GLY A 577 -1.85 -2.21 8.55
C GLY A 577 -1.84 -0.85 7.84
N ASP A 578 -2.27 -0.82 6.58
CA ASP A 578 -2.36 0.42 5.79
C ASP A 578 -3.42 1.37 6.36
N VAL A 579 -4.59 0.83 6.73
CA VAL A 579 -5.66 1.61 7.37
C VAL A 579 -5.20 2.19 8.71
N GLY A 580 -4.43 1.43 9.49
CA GLY A 580 -3.84 1.89 10.75
C GLY A 580 -2.91 3.09 10.55
N TYR A 581 -2.03 3.05 9.55
CA TYR A 581 -1.16 4.17 9.20
C TYR A 581 -1.94 5.41 8.77
N TYR A 582 -2.94 5.22 7.93
CA TYR A 582 -3.80 6.31 7.46
C TYR A 582 -4.57 6.97 8.61
N ARG A 583 -5.17 6.19 9.50
CA ARG A 583 -5.85 6.68 10.70
C ARG A 583 -4.88 7.47 11.60
N ASP A 584 -3.68 6.94 11.84
CA ASP A 584 -2.68 7.59 12.69
C ASP A 584 -2.21 8.92 12.10
N MET A 585 -2.05 9.00 10.79
CA MET A 585 -1.79 10.25 10.07
C MET A 585 -2.87 11.30 10.35
N LEU A 586 -4.15 10.92 10.22
CA LEU A 586 -5.25 11.85 10.47
C LEU A 586 -5.26 12.37 11.91
N MET A 587 -4.97 11.49 12.88
CA MET A 587 -4.89 11.87 14.29
C MET A 587 -3.74 12.85 14.55
N ILE A 588 -2.56 12.59 13.99
CA ILE A 588 -1.39 13.49 14.11
C ILE A 588 -1.70 14.87 13.53
N ILE A 589 -2.29 14.90 12.33
CA ILE A 589 -2.63 16.18 11.68
C ILE A 589 -3.69 16.93 12.47
N ARG A 590 -4.73 16.23 12.95
CA ARG A 590 -5.76 16.81 13.82
C ARG A 590 -5.13 17.44 15.06
N ASP A 591 -4.28 16.74 15.76
CA ASP A 591 -3.66 17.21 17.00
C ASP A 591 -2.75 18.42 16.75
N ARG A 592 -2.03 18.46 15.62
CA ARG A 592 -1.25 19.62 15.20
C ARG A 592 -2.12 20.84 14.93
N ILE A 593 -3.21 20.67 14.18
CA ILE A 593 -4.14 21.76 13.86
C ILE A 593 -4.86 22.22 15.13
N GLN A 594 -5.30 21.31 16.00
CA GLN A 594 -5.92 21.65 17.29
C GLN A 594 -4.98 22.49 18.15
N ASN A 595 -3.70 22.11 18.24
CA ASN A 595 -2.70 22.91 18.96
C ASN A 595 -2.53 24.33 18.39
N MET A 596 -2.60 24.48 17.06
CA MET A 596 -2.55 25.81 16.41
C MET A 596 -3.80 26.64 16.71
N ILE A 597 -4.97 26.00 16.73
CA ILE A 597 -6.25 26.64 17.13
C ILE A 597 -6.18 27.09 18.58
N ASP A 598 -5.70 26.25 19.49
CA ASP A 598 -5.53 26.57 20.91
C ASP A 598 -4.56 27.74 21.15
N LYS A 599 -3.59 27.92 20.26
CA LYS A 599 -2.70 29.09 20.22
C LYS A 599 -3.33 30.33 19.58
N GLY A 600 -4.59 30.26 19.17
CA GLY A 600 -5.34 31.38 18.57
C GLY A 600 -4.96 31.71 17.12
N MET A 601 -4.37 30.77 16.37
CA MET A 601 -4.03 30.98 14.97
C MET A 601 -5.29 31.04 14.10
N THR A 602 -5.27 31.92 13.10
CA THR A 602 -6.32 31.95 12.06
C THR A 602 -6.12 30.83 11.05
N LEU A 603 -7.17 30.49 10.30
CA LEU A 603 -7.09 29.48 9.23
C LEU A 603 -5.95 29.74 8.25
N GLU A 604 -5.75 31.00 7.85
CA GLU A 604 -4.66 31.36 6.93
C GLU A 604 -3.28 31.15 7.57
N GLN A 605 -3.14 31.40 8.86
CA GLN A 605 -1.90 31.10 9.59
C GLN A 605 -1.69 29.59 9.74
N VAL A 606 -2.74 28.80 9.98
CA VAL A 606 -2.65 27.32 10.02
C VAL A 606 -2.20 26.78 8.66
N LYS A 607 -2.81 27.24 7.56
CA LYS A 607 -2.39 26.85 6.20
C LYS A 607 -0.94 27.22 5.91
N ALA A 608 -0.52 28.42 6.31
CA ALA A 608 0.85 28.89 6.12
C ALA A 608 1.88 28.07 6.93
N ALA A 609 1.45 27.51 8.08
CA ALA A 609 2.29 26.63 8.91
C ALA A 609 2.45 25.22 8.36
N LYS A 610 1.73 24.84 7.30
CA LYS A 610 1.83 23.56 6.59
C LYS A 610 1.79 22.33 7.53
N PRO A 611 0.74 22.12 8.32
CA PRO A 611 0.67 21.06 9.33
C PRO A 611 0.70 19.65 8.74
N THR A 612 0.52 19.51 7.44
CA THR A 612 0.44 18.26 6.67
C THR A 612 1.69 17.98 5.83
N MET A 613 2.69 18.86 5.85
CA MET A 613 3.80 18.87 4.89
C MET A 613 4.53 17.52 4.77
N ASP A 614 4.67 16.78 5.86
CA ASP A 614 5.32 15.47 5.91
C ASP A 614 4.51 14.35 5.26
N TYR A 615 3.21 14.56 5.04
CA TYR A 615 2.30 13.62 4.38
C TYR A 615 1.86 14.07 2.98
N ASP A 616 2.04 15.35 2.65
CA ASP A 616 1.63 15.91 1.35
C ASP A 616 2.26 15.20 0.14
N PRO A 617 3.53 14.74 0.18
CA PRO A 617 4.11 13.97 -0.92
C PRO A 617 3.36 12.66 -1.21
N LEU A 618 2.66 12.08 -0.23
CA LEU A 618 1.91 10.84 -0.35
C LEU A 618 0.45 11.10 -0.71
N TYR A 619 -0.23 11.98 0.04
CA TYR A 619 -1.69 12.13 0.01
C TYR A 619 -2.17 13.46 -0.57
N GLY A 620 -1.27 14.45 -0.72
CA GLY A 620 -1.60 15.82 -1.15
C GLY A 620 -1.33 16.12 -2.62
N ARG A 621 -0.95 15.15 -3.45
CA ARG A 621 -0.45 15.35 -4.82
C ARG A 621 -1.45 15.98 -5.80
N GLN A 622 -2.74 15.82 -5.56
CA GLN A 622 -3.75 16.44 -6.41
C GLN A 622 -3.94 17.92 -6.06
N PRO A 623 -4.06 18.82 -7.06
CA PRO A 623 -4.20 20.25 -6.82
C PRO A 623 -5.34 20.60 -5.86
N GLY A 624 -5.04 21.36 -4.82
CA GLY A 624 -6.00 21.87 -3.84
C GLY A 624 -6.55 20.86 -2.84
N VAL A 625 -6.11 19.58 -2.86
CA VAL A 625 -6.56 18.55 -1.90
C VAL A 625 -6.08 18.90 -0.50
N THR A 626 -4.80 19.18 -0.32
CA THR A 626 -4.24 19.57 0.99
C THR A 626 -4.97 20.76 1.60
N ALA A 627 -5.21 21.84 0.82
CA ALA A 627 -5.88 23.02 1.34
C ALA A 627 -7.31 22.71 1.80
N ARG A 628 -8.08 21.94 1.03
CA ARG A 628 -9.42 21.50 1.41
C ARG A 628 -9.42 20.61 2.65
N PHE A 629 -8.47 19.71 2.74
CA PHE A 629 -8.33 18.83 3.89
C PHE A 629 -8.02 19.63 5.17
N VAL A 630 -7.02 20.53 5.13
CA VAL A 630 -6.71 21.42 6.29
C VAL A 630 -7.90 22.30 6.69
N GLU A 631 -8.75 22.72 5.75
CA GLU A 631 -9.99 23.45 6.05
C GLU A 631 -11.04 22.58 6.73
N ALA A 632 -11.06 21.30 6.43
CA ALA A 632 -12.04 20.36 6.96
C ALA A 632 -11.68 19.85 8.36
N VAL A 633 -10.38 19.78 8.67
CA VAL A 633 -9.86 19.44 10.01
C VAL A 633 -9.98 20.60 10.97
#